data_c3612ed9bacbb1257b6032fd6da02b83
#
_entry.id   c3612ed9bacbb1257b6032fd6da02b83
#
_cell.length_a   1.000
_cell.length_b   1.000
_cell.length_c   1.000
_cell.angle_alpha   90.00
_cell.angle_beta   90.00
_cell.angle_gamma   90.00
#
_symmetry.space_group_name_H-M   'P 1'
#
loop_
_entity.id
_entity.type
_entity.pdbx_description
1 polymer ?
#
loop_
_entity_poly.entity_id
_entity_poly.type
_entity_poly.pdbx_seq_one_letter_code
_entity_poly.pdbx_strand_id
1 'polypeptide(L)'
;CKRKDGVLTLKVRMRNTSGKKVNIYFTDGLRAYDKYYLTAGDKKYYVLRDTEDKPLATNENGDGYTSIDIEKDGSYTWWAKYPAPSADVTSVTFYTAFAPPFEDLPITD
;
A
#
# COMPACT_ATOMS: atom_id res chain seq x y z
N CYS A 1 9.30 1.59 -4.44
CA CYS A 1 8.99 2.82 -3.66
C CYS A 1 9.75 4.01 -4.22
N LYS A 2 9.05 5.07 -4.59
CA LYS A 2 9.67 6.28 -5.11
C LYS A 2 9.43 7.46 -4.17
N ARG A 3 10.51 8.15 -3.78
CA ARG A 3 10.46 9.33 -2.92
C ARG A 3 10.63 10.59 -3.75
N LYS A 4 9.68 11.52 -3.62
CA LYS A 4 9.73 12.81 -4.30
C LYS A 4 8.91 13.85 -3.55
N ASP A 5 9.48 15.03 -3.32
CA ASP A 5 8.78 16.19 -2.73
C ASP A 5 8.11 15.88 -1.39
N GLY A 6 8.77 15.12 -0.53
CA GLY A 6 8.26 14.79 0.79
C GLY A 6 7.23 13.66 0.80
N VAL A 7 7.03 12.99 -0.33
CA VAL A 7 6.06 11.90 -0.46
C VAL A 7 6.76 10.63 -0.96
N LEU A 8 6.45 9.51 -0.31
CA LEU A 8 6.89 8.21 -0.76
C LEU A 8 5.70 7.49 -1.40
N THR A 9 5.81 7.15 -2.67
CA THR A 9 4.78 6.39 -3.38
C THR A 9 5.17 4.93 -3.44
N LEU A 10 4.31 4.06 -2.91
CA LEU A 10 4.48 2.62 -2.92
C LEU A 10 3.53 2.01 -3.94
N LYS A 11 4.04 1.10 -4.78
CA LYS A 11 3.22 0.28 -5.67
C LYS A 11 3.55 -1.18 -5.42
N VAL A 12 2.52 -1.99 -5.24
CA VAL A 12 2.65 -3.43 -5.03
C VAL A 12 1.85 -4.15 -6.09
N ARG A 13 2.53 -4.98 -6.88
CA ARG A 13 1.88 -5.81 -7.87
C ARG A 13 1.63 -7.20 -7.29
N MET A 14 0.37 -7.63 -7.36
CA MET A 14 -0.04 -8.94 -6.87
C MET A 14 -0.46 -9.80 -8.05
N ARG A 15 0.06 -11.02 -8.09
CA ARG A 15 -0.27 -11.97 -9.15
C ARG A 15 -1.03 -13.14 -8.55
N ASN A 16 -2.11 -13.55 -9.21
CA ASN A 16 -2.90 -14.69 -8.81
C ASN A 16 -2.29 -15.98 -9.37
N THR A 17 -1.65 -16.75 -8.52
CA THR A 17 -1.04 -18.04 -8.89
C THR A 17 -1.84 -19.25 -8.38
N SER A 18 -3.07 -19.02 -7.87
CA SER A 18 -3.85 -20.09 -7.25
C SER A 18 -4.49 -21.06 -8.23
N GLY A 19 -4.48 -20.78 -9.54
CA GLY A 19 -5.10 -21.59 -10.55
C GLY A 19 -6.60 -21.33 -10.75
N LYS A 20 -7.15 -20.36 -10.03
CA LYS A 20 -8.56 -19.97 -10.14
C LYS A 20 -8.73 -18.49 -9.81
N LYS A 21 -9.87 -17.92 -10.21
CA LYS A 21 -10.22 -16.55 -9.86
C LYS A 21 -10.28 -16.38 -8.33
N VAL A 22 -9.73 -15.30 -7.82
CA VAL A 22 -9.80 -14.96 -6.38
C VAL A 22 -10.40 -13.58 -6.19
N ASN A 23 -11.09 -13.40 -5.07
CA ASN A 23 -11.59 -12.11 -4.63
C ASN A 23 -10.79 -11.67 -3.41
N ILE A 24 -10.30 -10.44 -3.43
CA ILE A 24 -9.51 -9.89 -2.34
C ILE A 24 -10.14 -8.62 -1.81
N TYR A 25 -10.38 -8.57 -0.51
CA TYR A 25 -10.81 -7.37 0.19
C TYR A 25 -9.57 -6.68 0.77
N PHE A 26 -9.18 -5.55 0.21
CA PHE A 26 -8.05 -4.78 0.72
C PHE A 26 -8.47 -3.92 1.89
N THR A 27 -9.55 -3.16 1.70
CA THR A 27 -10.05 -2.25 2.72
C THR A 27 -11.57 -2.33 2.77
N ASP A 28 -12.14 -2.17 3.95
CA ASP A 28 -13.59 -2.18 4.18
C ASP A 28 -14.04 -0.90 4.89
N GLY A 29 -13.36 0.20 4.63
CA GLY A 29 -13.65 1.51 5.20
C GLY A 29 -12.40 2.36 5.28
N LEU A 30 -12.56 3.64 5.62
CA LEU A 30 -11.44 4.59 5.63
C LEU A 30 -10.38 4.25 6.69
N ARG A 31 -10.77 3.64 7.80
CA ARG A 31 -9.84 3.26 8.87
C ARG A 31 -9.01 2.02 8.55
N ALA A 32 -9.45 1.21 7.60
CA ALA A 32 -8.73 0.00 7.23
C ALA A 32 -7.37 0.31 6.60
N TYR A 33 -7.19 1.51 6.07
CA TYR A 33 -5.91 1.94 5.52
C TYR A 33 -4.80 2.02 6.57
N ASP A 34 -5.13 2.16 7.84
CA ASP A 34 -4.14 2.17 8.91
C ASP A 34 -3.48 0.80 9.13
N LYS A 35 -4.01 -0.25 8.52
CA LYS A 35 -3.41 -1.59 8.53
C LYS A 35 -2.35 -1.75 7.45
N TYR A 36 -2.20 -0.77 6.57
CA TYR A 36 -1.24 -0.78 5.46
C TYR A 36 -0.21 0.32 5.70
N TYR A 37 0.78 0.03 6.53
CA TYR A 37 1.75 1.04 6.95
C TYR A 37 3.18 0.61 6.66
N LEU A 38 4.07 1.60 6.65
CA LEU A 38 5.50 1.37 6.47
C LEU A 38 6.21 1.57 7.80
N THR A 39 7.34 0.89 7.96
CA THR A 39 8.26 1.17 9.07
C THR A 39 9.66 1.43 8.54
N ALA A 40 10.38 2.33 9.21
CA ALA A 40 11.79 2.59 8.99
C ALA A 40 12.41 2.87 10.36
N GLY A 41 13.27 1.97 10.82
CA GLY A 41 13.75 2.01 12.21
C GLY A 41 12.58 1.80 13.16
N ASP A 42 12.41 2.72 14.13
CA ASP A 42 11.32 2.68 15.11
C ASP A 42 10.16 3.60 14.75
N LYS A 43 10.13 4.14 13.53
CA LYS A 43 9.06 5.01 13.06
C LYS A 43 8.07 4.27 12.18
N LYS A 44 6.78 4.60 12.33
CA LYS A 44 5.71 4.11 11.48
C LYS A 44 5.21 5.24 10.58
N TYR A 45 4.89 4.90 9.34
CA TYR A 45 4.36 5.84 8.36
C TYR A 45 3.03 5.31 7.87
N TYR A 46 1.97 6.10 8.06
CA TYR A 46 0.62 5.72 7.64
C TYR A 46 0.26 6.36 6.31
N VAL A 47 -0.72 5.80 5.62
CA VAL A 47 -1.21 6.35 4.35
C VAL A 47 -1.61 7.82 4.54
N LEU A 48 -1.12 8.68 3.64
CA LEU A 48 -1.48 10.09 3.63
C LEU A 48 -2.95 10.27 3.29
N ARG A 49 -3.54 11.35 3.81
CA ARG A 49 -4.92 11.74 3.52
C ARG A 49 -4.95 13.11 2.89
N ASP A 50 -5.95 13.36 2.04
CA ASP A 50 -6.13 14.68 1.43
C ASP A 50 -6.87 15.64 2.37
N THR A 51 -7.20 16.84 1.89
CA THR A 51 -7.88 17.86 2.70
C THR A 51 -9.30 17.46 3.13
N GLU A 52 -9.89 16.46 2.47
CA GLU A 52 -11.19 15.89 2.82
C GLU A 52 -11.07 14.61 3.66
N ASP A 53 -9.89 14.33 4.17
CA ASP A 53 -9.57 13.15 4.98
C ASP A 53 -9.74 11.84 4.22
N LYS A 54 -9.57 11.86 2.91
CA LYS A 54 -9.60 10.66 2.08
C LYS A 54 -8.19 10.11 1.88
N PRO A 55 -7.98 8.79 1.99
CA PRO A 55 -6.65 8.21 1.82
C PRO A 55 -6.13 8.36 0.39
N LEU A 56 -4.86 8.70 0.25
CA LEU A 56 -4.18 8.75 -1.04
C LEU A 56 -3.65 7.36 -1.37
N ALA A 57 -4.57 6.49 -1.76
CA ALA A 57 -4.29 5.09 -2.03
C ALA A 57 -5.35 4.52 -2.95
N THR A 58 -5.14 3.27 -3.38
CA THR A 58 -6.14 2.55 -4.17
C THR A 58 -7.49 2.53 -3.43
N ASN A 59 -8.55 2.97 -4.12
CA ASN A 59 -9.89 3.09 -3.56
C ASN A 59 -10.91 2.85 -4.67
N GLU A 60 -11.00 1.59 -5.11
CA GLU A 60 -11.76 1.22 -6.30
C GLU A 60 -13.26 1.50 -6.20
N ASN A 61 -13.83 1.29 -5.02
CA ASN A 61 -15.27 1.43 -4.81
C ASN A 61 -15.68 2.77 -4.18
N GLY A 62 -14.72 3.67 -3.93
CA GLY A 62 -14.95 4.88 -3.15
C GLY A 62 -15.11 4.56 -1.67
N ASP A 63 -15.33 5.57 -0.85
CA ASP A 63 -15.64 5.44 0.60
C ASP A 63 -14.65 4.57 1.40
N GLY A 64 -13.43 4.38 0.88
CA GLY A 64 -12.42 3.56 1.55
C GLY A 64 -12.61 2.07 1.37
N TYR A 65 -13.50 1.65 0.50
CA TYR A 65 -13.79 0.24 0.26
C TYR A 65 -13.11 -0.22 -1.02
N THR A 66 -12.24 -1.24 -0.93
CA THR A 66 -11.59 -1.82 -2.09
C THR A 66 -11.69 -3.34 -2.03
N SER A 67 -12.47 -3.89 -2.96
CA SER A 67 -12.64 -5.32 -3.15
C SER A 67 -12.48 -5.59 -4.65
N ILE A 68 -11.60 -6.51 -5.01
CA ILE A 68 -11.30 -6.81 -6.40
C ILE A 68 -11.29 -8.31 -6.66
N ASP A 69 -11.62 -8.66 -7.90
CA ASP A 69 -11.47 -10.01 -8.41
C ASP A 69 -10.23 -10.06 -9.28
N ILE A 70 -9.36 -11.02 -9.02
CA ILE A 70 -8.17 -11.25 -9.85
C ILE A 70 -8.35 -12.58 -10.56
N GLU A 71 -8.40 -12.51 -11.88
CA GLU A 71 -8.56 -13.69 -12.73
C GLU A 71 -7.35 -14.63 -12.60
N LYS A 72 -7.55 -15.88 -12.97
CA LYS A 72 -6.47 -16.86 -13.01
C LYS A 72 -5.29 -16.29 -13.83
N ASP A 73 -4.09 -16.36 -13.26
CA ASP A 73 -2.86 -15.82 -13.85
C ASP A 73 -2.88 -14.30 -14.09
N GLY A 74 -3.90 -13.61 -13.59
CA GLY A 74 -3.98 -12.15 -13.65
C GLY A 74 -3.18 -11.47 -12.55
N SER A 75 -3.09 -10.16 -12.64
CA SER A 75 -2.39 -9.35 -11.63
C SER A 75 -3.16 -8.08 -11.33
N TYR A 76 -2.85 -7.48 -10.17
CA TYR A 76 -3.42 -6.21 -9.74
C TYR A 76 -2.33 -5.38 -9.08
N THR A 77 -2.31 -4.08 -9.36
CA THR A 77 -1.39 -3.16 -8.72
C THR A 77 -2.13 -2.32 -7.69
N TRP A 78 -1.72 -2.45 -6.43
CA TRP A 78 -2.18 -1.61 -5.32
C TRP A 78 -1.16 -0.50 -5.11
N TRP A 79 -1.62 0.71 -4.85
CA TRP A 79 -0.71 1.83 -4.60
C TRP A 79 -1.17 2.66 -3.41
N ALA A 80 -0.21 3.32 -2.77
CA ALA A 80 -0.50 4.24 -1.68
C ALA A 80 0.63 5.26 -1.55
N LYS A 81 0.31 6.40 -0.99
CA LYS A 81 1.28 7.47 -0.70
C LYS A 81 1.45 7.64 0.79
N TYR A 82 2.67 7.86 1.21
CA TYR A 82 3.08 7.99 2.60
C TYR A 82 3.94 9.23 2.78
N PRO A 83 4.04 9.75 4.01
CA PRO A 83 5.08 10.75 4.29
C PRO A 83 6.45 10.14 3.99
N ALA A 84 7.31 10.88 3.30
CA ALA A 84 8.62 10.36 2.98
C ALA A 84 9.51 10.32 4.24
N PRO A 85 10.22 9.20 4.49
CA PRO A 85 11.25 9.20 5.51
C PRO A 85 12.40 10.11 5.12
N SER A 86 13.30 10.39 6.07
CA SER A 86 14.44 11.25 5.82
C SER A 86 15.36 10.68 4.74
N ALA A 87 16.17 11.54 4.11
CA ALA A 87 16.98 11.18 2.95
C ALA A 87 17.99 10.06 3.21
N ASP A 88 18.39 9.86 4.47
CA ASP A 88 19.32 8.80 4.85
C ASP A 88 18.66 7.42 4.96
N VAL A 89 17.33 7.34 4.93
CA VAL A 89 16.60 6.08 4.91
C VAL A 89 16.56 5.56 3.48
N THR A 90 17.07 4.34 3.25
CA THR A 90 17.20 3.77 1.91
C THR A 90 16.23 2.61 1.66
N SER A 91 15.56 2.12 2.70
CA SER A 91 14.58 1.04 2.57
C SER A 91 13.52 1.14 3.64
N VAL A 92 12.37 0.51 3.39
CA VAL A 92 11.25 0.44 4.33
C VAL A 92 10.70 -0.98 4.37
N THR A 93 9.96 -1.30 5.44
CA THR A 93 9.20 -2.54 5.54
C THR A 93 7.72 -2.20 5.40
N PHE A 94 7.01 -2.93 4.56
CA PHE A 94 5.58 -2.71 4.30
C PHE A 94 4.75 -3.79 4.99
N TYR A 95 3.82 -3.37 5.82
CA TYR A 95 2.88 -4.25 6.53
C TYR A 95 1.50 -4.19 5.90
N THR A 96 0.88 -5.35 5.74
CA THR A 96 -0.46 -5.47 5.18
C THR A 96 -1.37 -6.25 6.15
N ALA A 97 -2.68 -6.20 5.89
CA ALA A 97 -3.66 -6.91 6.71
C ALA A 97 -3.75 -8.39 6.37
N PHE A 98 -3.20 -8.84 5.25
CA PHE A 98 -3.47 -10.20 4.71
C PHE A 98 -2.21 -10.99 4.34
N ALA A 99 -1.02 -10.45 4.54
CA ALA A 99 0.22 -11.11 4.13
C ALA A 99 1.34 -10.81 5.14
N PRO A 100 2.42 -11.63 5.17
CA PRO A 100 3.60 -11.31 5.94
C PRO A 100 4.22 -10.00 5.47
N PRO A 101 5.00 -9.31 6.33
CA PRO A 101 5.62 -8.06 5.94
C PRO A 101 6.56 -8.21 4.76
N PHE A 102 6.58 -7.20 3.89
CA PHE A 102 7.54 -7.08 2.79
C PHE A 102 8.73 -6.27 3.30
N GLU A 103 9.83 -6.96 3.62
CA GLU A 103 10.99 -6.33 4.24
C GLU A 103 11.97 -5.76 3.21
N ASP A 104 12.71 -4.74 3.63
CA ASP A 104 13.81 -4.16 2.87
C ASP A 104 13.43 -3.71 1.46
N LEU A 105 12.25 -3.11 1.32
CA LEU A 105 11.86 -2.51 0.05
C LEU A 105 12.71 -1.28 -0.24
N PRO A 106 13.47 -1.27 -1.35
CA PRO A 106 14.35 -0.14 -1.64
C PRO A 106 13.57 1.11 -2.01
N ILE A 107 14.09 2.25 -1.59
CA ILE A 107 13.55 3.56 -1.96
C ILE A 107 14.40 4.12 -3.09
N THR A 108 13.74 4.56 -4.17
CA THR A 108 14.39 5.29 -5.26
C THR A 108 14.00 6.77 -5.18
N ASP A 109 14.90 7.65 -5.53
CA ASP A 109 14.67 9.09 -5.56
C ASP A 109 14.50 9.64 -6.97
#